data_dfddcbd0b489b32c2f9c91222cd56a0d
#
_entry.id   dfddcbd0b489b32c2f9c91222cd56a0d
#
_cell.length_a   1.000
_cell.length_b   1.000
_cell.length_c   1.000
_cell.angle_alpha   90.00
_cell.angle_beta   90.00
_cell.angle_gamma   90.00
#
_symmetry.space_group_name_H-M   'P 1'
#
loop_
_entity.id
_entity.type
_entity.pdbx_description
1 polymer ?
#
loop_
_entity_poly.entity_id
_entity_poly.type
_entity_poly.pdbx_seq_one_letter_code
_entity_poly.pdbx_strand_id
1 'polypeptide(L)'
;MAIDYKNQTLSPGLHMCGGCGLELVIRVVYDVLKDDFIEFGGPGCCLLTERCSVPCYGTLFTNMAPSASGVSRQLRREGKETTCLCVGGDGMFSDIAFGNLSAAAERGEHLMVVCYDNEAYMNTGIQRSSRTPEGSWTNTTPTGAGGRGKKQQQKPVSLLIAEHNVPYAATCSPAYMKDMREKIQKARDASKKGLSFLHILAPCPTGWKSKPELMIEQCRTAVQTNYFPLWEAEYGQFRITQKVAHPKPVTEFTKTQKRFSHLNEKELAALQETIDANLEHIEKLCK
;
A
#
# COMPACT_ATOMS: atom_id res chain seq x y z
N MET A 1 -17.33 10.99 -25.40
CA MET A 1 -15.98 11.56 -25.31
C MET A 1 -15.00 10.43 -25.66
N ALA A 2 -14.29 10.52 -26.78
CA ALA A 2 -13.28 9.51 -27.13
C ALA A 2 -12.11 9.65 -26.14
N ILE A 3 -11.67 8.54 -25.56
CA ILE A 3 -10.52 8.52 -24.67
C ILE A 3 -9.27 8.75 -25.53
N ASP A 4 -8.54 9.82 -25.30
CA ASP A 4 -7.25 10.08 -25.96
C ASP A 4 -6.17 9.19 -25.35
N TYR A 5 -5.91 8.06 -25.97
CA TYR A 5 -4.89 7.10 -25.53
C TYR A 5 -3.45 7.56 -25.77
N LYS A 6 -3.22 8.62 -26.56
CA LYS A 6 -1.88 9.09 -26.90
C LYS A 6 -1.20 9.87 -25.77
N ASN A 7 -1.99 10.43 -24.85
CA ASN A 7 -1.51 11.25 -23.74
C ASN A 7 -1.66 10.57 -22.35
N GLN A 8 -1.79 9.25 -22.32
CA GLN A 8 -1.87 8.51 -21.05
C GLN A 8 -0.48 7.98 -20.66
N THR A 9 -0.04 8.30 -19.46
CA THR A 9 1.21 7.77 -18.86
C THR A 9 1.17 6.25 -18.71
N LEU A 10 -0.02 5.68 -18.54
CA LEU A 10 -0.25 4.24 -18.44
C LEU A 10 -1.03 3.75 -19.65
N SER A 11 -0.47 2.80 -20.38
CA SER A 11 -1.12 2.20 -21.55
C SER A 11 -2.42 1.48 -21.19
N PRO A 12 -3.44 1.46 -22.08
CA PRO A 12 -4.62 0.62 -21.90
C PRO A 12 -4.26 -0.87 -21.99
N GLY A 13 -5.11 -1.74 -21.44
CA GLY A 13 -4.95 -3.19 -21.55
C GLY A 13 -3.85 -3.78 -20.69
N LEU A 14 -3.73 -3.34 -19.45
CA LEU A 14 -2.85 -3.97 -18.47
C LEU A 14 -3.22 -5.44 -18.22
N HIS A 15 -2.22 -6.28 -17.99
CA HIS A 15 -2.39 -7.70 -17.67
C HIS A 15 -2.75 -7.93 -16.18
N MET A 16 -3.73 -7.19 -15.67
CA MET A 16 -4.18 -7.30 -14.28
C MET A 16 -5.51 -8.05 -14.17
N CYS A 17 -5.78 -8.59 -12.98
CA CYS A 17 -7.04 -9.28 -12.70
C CYS A 17 -8.22 -8.29 -12.72
N GLY A 18 -9.40 -8.73 -13.17
CA GLY A 18 -10.63 -7.93 -13.07
C GLY A 18 -10.89 -7.55 -11.60
N GLY A 19 -11.15 -6.27 -11.33
CA GLY A 19 -11.36 -5.73 -9.98
C GLY A 19 -10.10 -5.65 -9.13
N CYS A 20 -8.91 -5.65 -9.75
CA CYS A 20 -7.65 -5.48 -9.04
C CYS A 20 -7.51 -4.07 -8.45
N GLY A 21 -7.36 -3.98 -7.12
CA GLY A 21 -7.14 -2.70 -6.45
C GLY A 21 -5.84 -2.00 -6.88
N LEU A 22 -4.79 -2.77 -7.17
CA LEU A 22 -3.51 -2.23 -7.63
C LEU A 22 -3.64 -1.48 -8.96
N GLU A 23 -4.45 -1.97 -9.91
CA GLU A 23 -4.63 -1.28 -11.19
C GLU A 23 -5.13 0.14 -10.99
N LEU A 24 -6.14 0.32 -10.15
CA LEU A 24 -6.67 1.65 -9.84
C LEU A 24 -5.64 2.51 -9.11
N VAL A 25 -4.90 1.94 -8.15
CA VAL A 25 -3.82 2.65 -7.44
C VAL A 25 -2.79 3.21 -8.41
N ILE A 26 -2.27 2.37 -9.30
CA ILE A 26 -1.24 2.79 -10.28
C ILE A 26 -1.77 3.86 -11.23
N ARG A 27 -3.00 3.70 -11.75
CA ARG A 27 -3.61 4.71 -12.63
C ARG A 27 -3.70 6.07 -11.95
N VAL A 28 -4.09 6.11 -10.67
CA VAL A 28 -4.21 7.37 -9.92
C VAL A 28 -2.84 7.97 -9.61
N VAL A 29 -1.87 7.15 -9.21
CA VAL A 29 -0.49 7.60 -8.97
C VAL A 29 0.09 8.23 -10.23
N TYR A 30 0.00 7.55 -11.37
CA TYR A 30 0.55 8.05 -12.63
C TYR A 30 -0.21 9.27 -13.14
N ASP A 31 -1.54 9.32 -12.97
CA ASP A 31 -2.32 10.50 -13.36
C ASP A 31 -1.94 11.75 -12.55
N VAL A 32 -1.54 11.60 -11.29
CA VAL A 32 -1.05 12.71 -10.47
C VAL A 32 0.40 13.09 -10.81
N LEU A 33 1.29 12.11 -11.02
CA LEU A 33 2.69 12.34 -11.34
C LEU A 33 2.92 12.82 -12.78
N LYS A 34 2.01 12.47 -13.70
CA LYS A 34 2.14 12.68 -15.15
C LYS A 34 3.32 11.88 -15.71
N ASP A 35 4.26 12.54 -16.39
CA ASP A 35 5.42 11.97 -17.06
C ASP A 35 6.77 12.37 -16.41
N ASP A 36 6.74 13.10 -15.28
CA ASP A 36 7.93 13.56 -14.59
C ASP A 36 8.36 12.60 -13.47
N PHE A 37 8.54 11.34 -13.82
CA PHE A 37 9.08 10.34 -12.88
C PHE A 37 9.82 9.21 -13.61
N ILE A 38 10.68 8.52 -12.86
CA ILE A 38 11.30 7.25 -13.24
C ILE A 38 10.78 6.20 -12.26
N GLU A 39 10.15 5.13 -12.77
CA GLU A 39 9.66 4.05 -11.95
C GLU A 39 10.72 3.01 -11.66
N PHE A 40 10.77 2.58 -10.41
CA PHE A 40 11.50 1.41 -9.94
C PHE A 40 10.47 0.38 -9.47
N GLY A 41 10.26 -0.66 -10.27
CA GLY A 41 9.33 -1.76 -10.00
C GLY A 41 10.07 -3.00 -9.55
N GLY A 42 9.52 -3.75 -8.60
CA GLY A 42 10.06 -5.04 -8.17
C GLY A 42 9.21 -6.22 -8.64
N PRO A 43 9.68 -7.46 -8.46
CA PRO A 43 8.89 -8.65 -8.74
C PRO A 43 7.53 -8.62 -8.03
N GLY A 44 6.51 -9.12 -8.67
CA GLY A 44 5.15 -9.15 -8.14
C GLY A 44 4.12 -8.62 -9.14
N CYS A 45 2.93 -8.25 -8.65
CA CYS A 45 1.87 -7.74 -9.52
C CYS A 45 2.25 -6.42 -10.21
N CYS A 46 3.19 -5.64 -9.67
CA CYS A 46 3.68 -4.41 -10.29
C CYS A 46 4.44 -4.63 -11.61
N LEU A 47 4.98 -5.83 -11.88
CA LEU A 47 5.55 -6.15 -13.19
C LEU A 47 4.52 -6.04 -14.33
N LEU A 48 3.23 -6.11 -13.99
CA LEU A 48 2.15 -5.98 -14.98
C LEU A 48 1.90 -4.51 -15.38
N THR A 49 2.63 -3.56 -14.77
CA THR A 49 2.60 -2.12 -15.07
C THR A 49 3.67 -1.70 -16.10
N GLU A 50 4.46 -2.63 -16.65
CA GLU A 50 5.57 -2.36 -17.59
C GLU A 50 5.16 -1.67 -18.91
N ARG A 51 3.88 -1.39 -19.09
CA ARG A 51 3.34 -0.71 -20.26
C ARG A 51 3.20 0.80 -20.09
N CYS A 52 3.95 1.42 -19.19
CA CYS A 52 3.93 2.86 -19.02
C CYS A 52 4.81 3.57 -20.07
N SER A 53 4.47 4.81 -20.38
CA SER A 53 5.23 5.66 -21.30
C SER A 53 6.42 6.37 -20.67
N VAL A 54 6.66 6.13 -19.37
CA VAL A 54 7.78 6.69 -18.62
C VAL A 54 8.90 5.66 -18.47
N PRO A 55 10.15 6.08 -18.20
CA PRO A 55 11.23 5.16 -17.89
C PRO A 55 10.88 4.25 -16.71
N CYS A 56 10.94 2.93 -16.94
CA CYS A 56 10.68 1.92 -15.92
C CYS A 56 11.89 1.02 -15.74
N TYR A 57 12.33 0.85 -14.51
CA TYR A 57 13.50 0.07 -14.15
C TYR A 57 13.09 -1.14 -13.29
N GLY A 58 13.19 -2.34 -13.86
CA GLY A 58 12.93 -3.59 -13.12
C GLY A 58 14.07 -3.89 -12.13
N THR A 59 13.72 -4.14 -10.87
CA THR A 59 14.68 -4.45 -9.82
C THR A 59 14.38 -5.78 -9.15
N LEU A 60 15.34 -6.36 -8.44
CA LEU A 60 15.06 -7.41 -7.46
C LEU A 60 14.38 -6.81 -6.23
N PHE A 61 13.69 -7.63 -5.43
CA PHE A 61 12.95 -7.17 -4.24
C PHE A 61 13.75 -6.23 -3.35
N THR A 62 14.96 -6.64 -2.95
CA THR A 62 15.80 -5.88 -2.01
C THR A 62 16.44 -4.66 -2.64
N ASN A 63 16.59 -4.62 -3.97
CA ASN A 63 17.43 -3.62 -4.64
C ASN A 63 16.67 -2.37 -5.09
N MET A 64 15.36 -2.31 -4.91
CA MET A 64 14.55 -1.19 -5.37
C MET A 64 15.00 0.15 -4.76
N ALA A 65 14.96 0.31 -3.45
CA ALA A 65 15.37 1.53 -2.79
C ALA A 65 16.87 1.87 -3.02
N PRO A 66 17.82 0.93 -2.94
CA PRO A 66 19.22 1.19 -3.30
C PRO A 66 19.44 1.67 -4.73
N SER A 67 18.79 1.04 -5.72
CA SER A 67 18.90 1.44 -7.12
C SER A 67 18.32 2.84 -7.35
N ALA A 68 17.12 3.08 -6.82
CA ALA A 68 16.45 4.37 -6.90
C ALA A 68 17.27 5.48 -6.22
N SER A 69 17.92 5.19 -5.07
CA SER A 69 18.80 6.13 -4.37
C SER A 69 19.99 6.56 -5.23
N GLY A 70 20.62 5.59 -5.92
CA GLY A 70 21.74 5.88 -6.83
C GLY A 70 21.34 6.82 -7.96
N VAL A 71 20.20 6.53 -8.63
CA VAL A 71 19.68 7.36 -9.72
C VAL A 71 19.24 8.73 -9.21
N SER A 72 18.51 8.79 -8.10
CA SER A 72 18.06 10.05 -7.48
C SER A 72 19.22 10.97 -7.15
N ARG A 73 20.30 10.44 -6.56
CA ARG A 73 21.50 11.21 -6.25
C ARG A 73 22.17 11.76 -7.51
N GLN A 74 22.23 10.98 -8.59
CA GLN A 74 22.81 11.43 -9.86
C GLN A 74 21.95 12.52 -10.52
N LEU A 75 20.63 12.35 -10.58
CA LEU A 75 19.71 13.37 -11.09
C LEU A 75 19.87 14.70 -10.37
N ARG A 76 19.97 14.67 -9.04
CA ARG A 76 20.16 15.88 -8.23
C ARG A 76 21.53 16.57 -8.49
N ARG A 77 22.59 15.79 -8.73
CA ARG A 77 23.89 16.36 -9.15
C ARG A 77 23.81 17.09 -10.49
N GLU A 78 22.90 16.63 -11.36
CA GLU A 78 22.62 17.26 -12.66
C GLU A 78 21.59 18.40 -12.58
N GLY A 79 21.13 18.76 -11.37
CA GLY A 79 20.10 19.79 -11.16
C GLY A 79 18.69 19.37 -11.63
N LYS A 80 18.43 18.08 -11.78
CA LYS A 80 17.12 17.52 -12.19
C LYS A 80 16.31 17.12 -10.95
N GLU A 81 15.05 17.48 -10.93
CA GLU A 81 14.09 17.17 -9.84
C GLU A 81 13.12 16.04 -10.18
N THR A 82 13.40 15.23 -11.19
CA THR A 82 12.56 14.10 -11.60
C THR A 82 12.34 13.13 -10.44
N THR A 83 11.09 12.76 -10.20
CA THR A 83 10.71 11.88 -9.09
C THR A 83 11.19 10.46 -9.31
N CYS A 84 11.96 9.89 -8.38
CA CYS A 84 12.26 8.46 -8.36
C CYS A 84 11.15 7.74 -7.58
N LEU A 85 10.25 7.07 -8.33
CA LEU A 85 9.09 6.37 -7.82
C LEU A 85 9.40 4.90 -7.60
N CYS A 86 9.34 4.43 -6.36
CA CYS A 86 9.44 3.02 -5.99
C CYS A 86 8.04 2.42 -5.80
N VAL A 87 7.67 1.42 -6.60
CA VAL A 87 6.36 0.75 -6.50
C VAL A 87 6.54 -0.71 -6.14
N GLY A 88 5.99 -1.13 -5.00
CA GLY A 88 6.09 -2.50 -4.53
C GLY A 88 4.93 -2.94 -3.65
N GLY A 89 4.76 -4.26 -3.50
CA GLY A 89 3.74 -4.85 -2.63
C GLY A 89 4.11 -4.80 -1.15
N ASP A 90 3.10 -5.10 -0.33
CA ASP A 90 3.24 -5.18 1.12
C ASP A 90 4.34 -6.16 1.56
N GLY A 91 4.42 -7.36 0.97
CA GLY A 91 5.47 -8.32 1.29
C GLY A 91 6.87 -7.84 0.94
N MET A 92 7.03 -6.98 -0.07
CA MET A 92 8.31 -6.36 -0.35
C MET A 92 8.71 -5.41 0.77
N PHE A 93 7.90 -4.39 1.05
CA PHE A 93 8.29 -3.31 1.95
C PHE A 93 8.15 -3.66 3.44
N SER A 94 7.27 -4.59 3.81
CA SER A 94 7.15 -5.02 5.20
C SER A 94 8.09 -6.16 5.59
N ASP A 95 8.61 -6.91 4.61
CA ASP A 95 9.42 -8.09 4.87
C ASP A 95 10.80 -8.00 4.18
N ILE A 96 10.86 -8.46 2.91
CA ILE A 96 12.14 -8.79 2.25
C ILE A 96 13.04 -7.57 1.97
N ALA A 97 12.47 -6.39 1.73
CA ALA A 97 13.19 -5.15 1.48
C ALA A 97 13.09 -4.13 2.62
N PHE A 98 12.50 -4.50 3.77
CA PHE A 98 12.27 -3.57 4.88
C PHE A 98 13.56 -2.92 5.39
N GLY A 99 14.64 -3.69 5.54
CA GLY A 99 15.94 -3.16 5.99
C GLY A 99 16.50 -2.10 5.04
N ASN A 100 16.39 -2.31 3.72
CA ASN A 100 16.85 -1.35 2.72
C ASN A 100 15.96 -0.10 2.65
N LEU A 101 14.65 -0.26 2.85
CA LEU A 101 13.71 0.85 2.94
C LEU A 101 13.98 1.71 4.19
N SER A 102 14.14 1.07 5.35
CA SER A 102 14.49 1.71 6.62
C SER A 102 15.81 2.48 6.51
N ALA A 103 16.84 1.88 5.90
CA ALA A 103 18.12 2.53 5.68
C ALA A 103 18.04 3.70 4.69
N ALA A 104 17.15 3.63 3.67
CA ALA A 104 16.92 4.76 2.77
C ALA A 104 16.19 5.91 3.48
N ALA A 105 15.24 5.60 4.36
CA ALA A 105 14.53 6.58 5.19
C ALA A 105 15.50 7.28 6.15
N GLU A 106 16.35 6.52 6.84
CA GLU A 106 17.38 7.06 7.77
C GLU A 106 18.35 8.00 7.07
N ARG A 107 18.80 7.66 5.85
CA ARG A 107 19.70 8.52 5.07
C ARG A 107 19.03 9.71 4.39
N GLY A 108 17.72 9.86 4.51
CA GLY A 108 16.96 10.93 3.85
C GLY A 108 17.03 10.86 2.32
N GLU A 109 17.01 9.66 1.73
CA GLU A 109 17.05 9.50 0.28
C GLU A 109 15.82 10.13 -0.37
N HIS A 110 16.01 10.86 -1.46
CA HIS A 110 14.92 11.54 -2.18
C HIS A 110 14.13 10.54 -3.04
N LEU A 111 13.21 9.84 -2.43
CA LEU A 111 12.40 8.79 -3.05
C LEU A 111 10.92 8.97 -2.72
N MET A 112 10.07 8.70 -3.69
CA MET A 112 8.65 8.48 -3.45
C MET A 112 8.38 6.98 -3.44
N VAL A 113 7.88 6.44 -2.33
CA VAL A 113 7.60 5.01 -2.18
C VAL A 113 6.10 4.78 -2.11
N VAL A 114 5.59 3.93 -2.98
CA VAL A 114 4.20 3.48 -3.01
C VAL A 114 4.16 1.98 -2.69
N CYS A 115 3.69 1.68 -1.48
CA CYS A 115 3.39 0.33 -1.02
C CYS A 115 1.91 0.04 -1.31
N TYR A 116 1.63 -0.76 -2.35
CA TYR A 116 0.29 -1.29 -2.53
C TYR A 116 0.10 -2.52 -1.64
N ASP A 117 -0.86 -2.44 -0.72
CA ASP A 117 -1.12 -3.48 0.26
C ASP A 117 -2.32 -4.35 -0.16
N ASN A 118 -2.03 -5.52 -0.68
CA ASN A 118 -3.02 -6.56 -0.95
C ASN A 118 -2.97 -7.71 0.08
N GLU A 119 -2.12 -7.52 1.12
CA GLU A 119 -2.04 -8.33 2.32
C GLU A 119 -1.52 -9.77 2.11
N ALA A 120 -0.70 -9.98 1.05
CA ALA A 120 0.07 -11.22 0.85
C ALA A 120 1.07 -11.08 -0.30
N TYR A 121 1.98 -12.05 -0.47
CA TYR A 121 2.70 -12.26 -1.73
C TYR A 121 1.74 -12.87 -2.76
N MET A 122 0.93 -12.01 -3.41
CA MET A 122 -0.19 -12.47 -4.24
C MET A 122 0.24 -13.14 -5.53
N ASN A 123 1.17 -12.51 -6.26
CA ASN A 123 1.55 -12.96 -7.60
C ASN A 123 2.20 -14.36 -7.61
N THR A 124 2.95 -14.70 -6.58
CA THR A 124 3.66 -15.98 -6.47
C THR A 124 2.78 -17.12 -5.96
N GLY A 125 1.53 -16.86 -5.59
CA GLY A 125 0.57 -17.88 -5.16
C GLY A 125 -0.01 -17.64 -3.77
N ILE A 126 -0.19 -16.40 -3.35
CA ILE A 126 -0.91 -16.03 -2.13
C ILE A 126 -0.19 -16.52 -0.86
N GLN A 127 1.12 -16.39 -0.79
CA GLN A 127 1.87 -16.67 0.44
C GLN A 127 1.68 -15.55 1.45
N ARG A 128 1.75 -15.89 2.73
CA ARG A 128 1.61 -14.89 3.80
C ARG A 128 2.74 -13.86 3.76
N SER A 129 2.41 -12.61 3.95
CA SER A 129 3.33 -11.52 4.30
C SER A 129 3.17 -11.11 5.76
N SER A 130 4.02 -10.21 6.26
CA SER A 130 3.80 -9.58 7.57
C SER A 130 2.54 -8.72 7.60
N ARG A 131 2.06 -8.25 6.44
CA ARG A 131 0.81 -7.48 6.31
C ARG A 131 -0.44 -8.35 6.20
N THR A 132 -0.32 -9.66 5.99
CA THR A 132 -1.47 -10.56 6.05
C THR A 132 -2.17 -10.42 7.40
N PRO A 133 -3.50 -10.23 7.43
CA PRO A 133 -4.25 -10.07 8.68
C PRO A 133 -4.19 -11.31 9.57
N GLU A 134 -4.26 -11.11 10.87
CA GLU A 134 -4.47 -12.20 11.81
C GLU A 134 -5.76 -12.95 11.48
N GLY A 135 -5.72 -14.27 11.58
CA GLY A 135 -6.81 -15.16 11.20
C GLY A 135 -7.00 -15.38 9.70
N SER A 136 -6.36 -14.60 8.81
CA SER A 136 -6.55 -14.73 7.37
C SER A 136 -5.94 -16.01 6.83
N TRP A 137 -6.69 -16.68 5.96
CA TRP A 137 -6.17 -17.77 5.14
C TRP A 137 -5.21 -17.25 4.08
N THR A 138 -4.11 -17.95 3.89
CA THR A 138 -3.24 -17.90 2.70
C THR A 138 -2.73 -19.31 2.38
N ASN A 139 -2.05 -19.52 1.26
CA ASN A 139 -1.49 -20.83 0.92
C ASN A 139 -0.42 -21.32 1.92
N THR A 140 0.22 -20.41 2.66
CA THR A 140 1.21 -20.75 3.70
C THR A 140 0.67 -20.57 5.12
N THR A 141 -0.57 -20.15 5.27
CA THR A 141 -1.33 -20.13 6.54
C THR A 141 -2.69 -20.79 6.33
N PRO A 142 -2.69 -22.14 6.15
CA PRO A 142 -3.91 -22.88 5.85
C PRO A 142 -4.89 -22.88 7.02
N THR A 143 -6.15 -23.19 6.71
CA THR A 143 -7.25 -23.37 7.65
C THR A 143 -7.81 -24.78 7.55
N GLY A 144 -8.47 -25.28 8.58
CA GLY A 144 -8.97 -26.65 8.68
C GLY A 144 -8.20 -27.47 9.71
N ALA A 145 -8.08 -28.80 9.54
CA ALA A 145 -7.49 -29.69 10.54
C ALA A 145 -6.06 -29.24 10.96
N GLY A 146 -5.95 -28.52 12.07
CA GLY A 146 -4.70 -28.02 12.65
C GLY A 146 -4.26 -26.62 12.21
N GLY A 147 -4.95 -25.98 11.27
CA GLY A 147 -4.62 -24.61 10.80
C GLY A 147 -5.76 -23.62 11.05
N ARG A 148 -5.43 -22.43 11.55
CA ARG A 148 -6.40 -21.34 11.83
C ARG A 148 -6.04 -20.03 11.12
N GLY A 149 -5.36 -20.10 9.99
CA GLY A 149 -4.86 -18.89 9.32
C GLY A 149 -3.60 -18.32 9.98
N LYS A 150 -3.27 -17.09 9.69
CA LYS A 150 -2.10 -16.40 10.26
C LYS A 150 -2.34 -16.10 11.75
N LYS A 151 -1.33 -16.38 12.59
CA LYS A 151 -1.42 -16.20 14.05
C LYS A 151 -0.93 -14.83 14.53
N GLN A 152 -0.10 -14.16 13.76
CA GLN A 152 0.52 -12.91 14.16
C GLN A 152 -0.29 -11.70 13.66
N GLN A 153 -0.24 -10.62 14.41
CA GLN A 153 -0.79 -9.33 13.98
C GLN A 153 -0.07 -8.80 12.74
N GLN A 154 -0.66 -7.83 12.07
CA GLN A 154 -0.04 -7.14 10.94
C GLN A 154 1.12 -6.25 11.40
N LYS A 155 2.23 -6.28 10.67
CA LYS A 155 3.32 -5.33 10.89
C LYS A 155 2.87 -3.91 10.50
N PRO A 156 2.98 -2.91 11.37
CA PRO A 156 2.56 -1.54 11.08
C PRO A 156 3.60 -0.78 10.25
N VAL A 157 3.89 -1.26 9.03
CA VAL A 157 5.00 -0.75 8.20
C VAL A 157 4.96 0.76 7.98
N SER A 158 3.79 1.33 7.77
CA SER A 158 3.65 2.78 7.57
C SER A 158 4.01 3.59 8.82
N LEU A 159 3.63 3.12 10.02
CA LEU A 159 4.03 3.74 11.27
C LEU A 159 5.55 3.63 11.48
N LEU A 160 6.12 2.44 11.24
CA LEU A 160 7.56 2.22 11.37
C LEU A 160 8.38 3.14 10.44
N ILE A 161 7.88 3.43 9.24
CA ILE A 161 8.55 4.39 8.35
C ILE A 161 8.32 5.84 8.79
N ALA A 162 7.14 6.18 9.28
CA ALA A 162 6.86 7.52 9.82
C ALA A 162 7.76 7.85 11.03
N GLU A 163 8.08 6.86 11.89
CA GLU A 163 8.99 6.99 13.04
C GLU A 163 10.46 7.29 12.64
N HIS A 164 10.84 7.11 11.36
CA HIS A 164 12.10 7.65 10.84
C HIS A 164 12.10 9.17 10.66
N ASN A 165 11.03 9.86 11.05
CA ASN A 165 10.87 11.30 10.87
C ASN A 165 10.99 11.74 9.40
N VAL A 166 10.49 10.91 8.49
CA VAL A 166 10.49 11.19 7.05
C VAL A 166 9.65 12.43 6.73
N PRO A 167 9.95 13.17 5.63
CA PRO A 167 9.17 14.33 5.21
C PRO A 167 7.67 14.08 5.08
N TYR A 168 7.27 12.84 4.67
CA TYR A 168 5.86 12.49 4.55
C TYR A 168 5.63 10.98 4.59
N ALA A 169 4.65 10.55 5.37
CA ALA A 169 4.12 9.19 5.35
C ALA A 169 2.59 9.22 5.47
N ALA A 170 1.88 8.37 4.72
CA ALA A 170 0.42 8.34 4.80
C ALA A 170 -0.17 6.99 4.41
N THR A 171 -1.38 6.72 4.92
CA THR A 171 -2.24 5.64 4.46
C THR A 171 -3.30 6.18 3.50
N CYS A 172 -3.63 5.42 2.45
CA CYS A 172 -4.58 5.82 1.41
C CYS A 172 -5.55 4.67 1.07
N SER A 173 -6.74 5.03 0.60
CA SER A 173 -7.73 4.07 0.13
C SER A 173 -8.37 4.54 -1.17
N PRO A 174 -8.48 3.69 -2.21
CA PRO A 174 -9.15 4.03 -3.48
C PRO A 174 -10.62 4.44 -3.33
N ALA A 175 -11.28 4.07 -2.22
CA ALA A 175 -12.64 4.52 -1.94
C ALA A 175 -12.74 6.00 -1.52
N TYR A 176 -11.61 6.63 -1.17
CA TYR A 176 -11.49 8.03 -0.76
C TYR A 176 -10.58 8.79 -1.75
N MET A 177 -11.03 8.87 -2.98
CA MET A 177 -10.23 9.30 -4.14
C MET A 177 -9.63 10.71 -3.97
N LYS A 178 -10.39 11.65 -3.40
CA LYS A 178 -9.90 13.02 -3.16
C LYS A 178 -8.73 13.02 -2.18
N ASP A 179 -8.89 12.39 -1.01
CA ASP A 179 -7.86 12.24 0.01
C ASP A 179 -6.61 11.53 -0.55
N MET A 180 -6.82 10.46 -1.32
CA MET A 180 -5.72 9.71 -1.96
C MET A 180 -4.94 10.58 -2.95
N ARG A 181 -5.59 11.36 -3.81
CA ARG A 181 -4.93 12.24 -4.79
C ARG A 181 -4.15 13.35 -4.10
N GLU A 182 -4.71 13.98 -3.07
CA GLU A 182 -4.03 15.01 -2.27
C GLU A 182 -2.77 14.45 -1.60
N LYS A 183 -2.84 13.25 -1.03
CA LYS A 183 -1.71 12.58 -0.41
C LYS A 183 -0.61 12.16 -1.41
N ILE A 184 -0.98 11.70 -2.61
CA ILE A 184 -0.03 11.42 -3.68
C ILE A 184 0.72 12.70 -4.08
N GLN A 185 0.01 13.82 -4.22
CA GLN A 185 0.61 15.12 -4.52
C GLN A 185 1.59 15.56 -3.43
N LYS A 186 1.20 15.47 -2.16
CA LYS A 186 2.07 15.77 -1.01
C LYS A 186 3.30 14.86 -0.96
N ALA A 187 3.12 13.55 -1.20
CA ALA A 187 4.23 12.60 -1.23
C ALA A 187 5.23 12.92 -2.33
N ARG A 188 4.76 13.31 -3.54
CA ARG A 188 5.62 13.78 -4.62
C ARG A 188 6.45 14.99 -4.20
N ASP A 189 5.80 16.00 -3.61
CA ASP A 189 6.48 17.23 -3.23
C ASP A 189 7.44 16.99 -2.04
N ALA A 190 7.07 16.12 -1.10
CA ALA A 190 7.91 15.70 0.02
C ALA A 190 9.13 14.86 -0.43
N SER A 191 9.00 14.07 -1.51
CA SER A 191 10.11 13.27 -2.04
C SER A 191 11.29 14.09 -2.53
N LYS A 192 11.08 15.39 -2.79
CA LYS A 192 12.14 16.36 -3.10
C LYS A 192 12.95 16.79 -1.87
N LYS A 193 12.52 16.40 -0.67
CA LYS A 193 13.17 16.77 0.61
C LYS A 193 13.74 15.56 1.36
N GLY A 194 13.35 14.35 0.94
CA GLY A 194 13.74 13.09 1.54
C GLY A 194 12.79 11.96 1.12
N LEU A 195 12.73 10.87 1.87
CA LEU A 195 11.84 9.76 1.56
C LEU A 195 10.38 10.11 1.90
N SER A 196 9.48 9.90 0.96
CA SER A 196 8.03 9.88 1.21
C SER A 196 7.47 8.47 1.06
N PHE A 197 6.50 8.10 1.89
CA PHE A 197 5.93 6.74 1.93
C PHE A 197 4.41 6.76 1.90
N LEU A 198 3.83 6.13 0.88
CA LEU A 198 2.39 5.91 0.78
C LEU A 198 2.07 4.44 0.95
N HIS A 199 1.23 4.13 1.93
CA HIS A 199 0.67 2.80 2.16
C HIS A 199 -0.77 2.79 1.68
N ILE A 200 -1.04 2.11 0.55
CA ILE A 200 -2.32 2.18 -0.15
C ILE A 200 -2.99 0.82 -0.14
N LEU A 201 -4.18 0.72 0.46
CA LEU A 201 -4.96 -0.51 0.44
C LEU A 201 -5.36 -0.87 -0.98
N ALA A 202 -5.04 -2.08 -1.41
CA ALA A 202 -5.24 -2.58 -2.77
C ALA A 202 -5.86 -3.99 -2.77
N PRO A 203 -7.18 -4.11 -2.53
CA PRO A 203 -7.84 -5.41 -2.47
C PRO A 203 -7.53 -6.30 -3.67
N CYS A 204 -7.27 -7.58 -3.40
CA CYS A 204 -7.01 -8.59 -4.41
C CYS A 204 -8.18 -9.60 -4.44
N PRO A 205 -9.07 -9.56 -5.44
CA PRO A 205 -10.22 -10.47 -5.49
C PRO A 205 -9.82 -11.95 -5.42
N THR A 206 -8.74 -12.31 -6.10
CA THR A 206 -8.20 -13.69 -6.11
C THR A 206 -7.71 -14.12 -4.72
N GLY A 207 -6.85 -13.30 -4.10
CA GLY A 207 -6.25 -13.64 -2.79
C GLY A 207 -7.24 -13.51 -1.62
N TRP A 208 -8.13 -12.53 -1.68
CA TRP A 208 -9.16 -12.35 -0.66
C TRP A 208 -10.36 -13.29 -0.87
N LYS A 209 -10.38 -14.00 -2.00
CA LYS A 209 -11.49 -14.88 -2.41
C LYS A 209 -12.83 -14.13 -2.36
N SER A 210 -12.85 -12.95 -2.96
CA SER A 210 -13.97 -12.04 -3.01
C SER A 210 -14.43 -11.79 -4.45
N LYS A 211 -15.63 -11.23 -4.62
CA LYS A 211 -16.13 -10.86 -5.92
C LYS A 211 -15.42 -9.60 -6.43
N PRO A 212 -14.99 -9.56 -7.71
CA PRO A 212 -14.28 -8.43 -8.31
C PRO A 212 -14.98 -7.07 -8.17
N GLU A 213 -16.31 -7.05 -8.31
CA GLU A 213 -17.16 -5.85 -8.23
C GLU A 213 -17.20 -5.21 -6.84
N LEU A 214 -16.77 -5.93 -5.79
CA LEU A 214 -16.77 -5.44 -4.41
C LEU A 214 -15.51 -4.66 -4.02
N MET A 215 -14.53 -4.50 -4.90
CA MET A 215 -13.22 -3.91 -4.57
C MET A 215 -13.35 -2.54 -3.91
N ILE A 216 -14.11 -1.61 -4.48
CA ILE A 216 -14.31 -0.27 -3.91
C ILE A 216 -15.10 -0.33 -2.59
N GLU A 217 -16.10 -1.21 -2.49
CA GLU A 217 -16.85 -1.40 -1.26
C GLU A 217 -15.98 -1.96 -0.14
N GLN A 218 -15.08 -2.89 -0.45
CA GLN A 218 -14.10 -3.41 0.51
C GLN A 218 -13.12 -2.31 0.97
N CYS A 219 -12.63 -1.46 0.06
CA CYS A 219 -11.84 -0.30 0.42
C CYS A 219 -12.59 0.66 1.36
N ARG A 220 -13.88 0.91 1.08
CA ARG A 220 -14.72 1.79 1.90
C ARG A 220 -14.99 1.19 3.27
N THR A 221 -15.35 -0.09 3.30
CA THR A 221 -15.69 -0.79 4.54
C THR A 221 -14.45 -0.96 5.44
N ALA A 222 -13.27 -1.19 4.87
CA ALA A 222 -12.02 -1.21 5.64
C ALA A 222 -11.80 0.09 6.43
N VAL A 223 -12.10 1.25 5.82
CA VAL A 223 -12.01 2.54 6.52
C VAL A 223 -13.15 2.70 7.54
N GLN A 224 -14.38 2.37 7.16
CA GLN A 224 -15.57 2.51 8.02
C GLN A 224 -15.55 1.61 9.27
N THR A 225 -14.77 0.54 9.24
CA THR A 225 -14.55 -0.37 10.39
C THR A 225 -13.28 -0.04 11.18
N ASN A 226 -12.59 1.04 10.82
CA ASN A 226 -11.26 1.38 11.34
C ASN A 226 -10.20 0.27 11.14
N TYR A 227 -10.48 -0.73 10.31
CA TYR A 227 -9.51 -1.75 9.93
C TYR A 227 -8.30 -1.14 9.21
N PHE A 228 -8.54 -0.12 8.39
CA PHE A 228 -7.51 0.64 7.69
C PHE A 228 -7.73 2.15 7.86
N PRO A 229 -7.32 2.73 9.00
CA PRO A 229 -7.47 4.16 9.28
C PRO A 229 -6.69 5.02 8.27
N LEU A 230 -7.29 6.12 7.84
CA LEU A 230 -6.63 7.07 6.95
C LEU A 230 -6.00 8.20 7.76
N TRP A 231 -4.69 8.24 7.74
CA TRP A 231 -3.87 9.24 8.41
C TRP A 231 -2.71 9.69 7.54
N GLU A 232 -2.08 10.77 7.91
CA GLU A 232 -0.82 11.24 7.36
C GLU A 232 0.09 11.75 8.47
N ALA A 233 1.39 11.74 8.22
CA ALA A 233 2.41 12.30 9.10
C ALA A 233 3.42 13.11 8.29
N GLU A 234 3.75 14.30 8.77
CA GLU A 234 4.78 15.18 8.23
C GLU A 234 5.86 15.34 9.31
N TYR A 235 7.07 14.83 9.08
CA TYR A 235 8.15 14.84 10.07
C TYR A 235 7.69 14.39 11.46
N GLY A 236 7.04 13.21 11.53
CA GLY A 236 6.54 12.63 12.79
C GLY A 236 5.30 13.30 13.39
N GLN A 237 4.74 14.34 12.77
CA GLN A 237 3.49 14.97 13.23
C GLN A 237 2.30 14.30 12.56
N PHE A 238 1.57 13.51 13.31
CA PHE A 238 0.45 12.70 12.84
C PHE A 238 -0.88 13.45 12.85
N ARG A 239 -1.73 13.16 11.86
CA ARG A 239 -3.15 13.51 11.88
C ARG A 239 -4.01 12.47 11.17
N ILE A 240 -5.20 12.20 11.70
CA ILE A 240 -6.21 11.39 11.01
C ILE A 240 -6.92 12.28 9.99
N THR A 241 -6.92 11.85 8.72
CA THR A 241 -7.54 12.61 7.62
C THR A 241 -9.00 12.24 7.41
N GLN A 242 -9.40 11.02 7.77
CA GLN A 242 -10.77 10.55 7.69
C GLN A 242 -11.21 9.97 9.03
N LYS A 243 -11.89 10.77 9.84
CA LYS A 243 -12.50 10.31 11.10
C LYS A 243 -13.82 9.58 10.81
N VAL A 244 -14.02 8.44 11.46
CA VAL A 244 -15.26 7.65 11.40
C VAL A 244 -16.02 7.87 12.70
N ALA A 245 -17.08 8.70 12.66
CA ALA A 245 -17.86 9.04 13.86
C ALA A 245 -18.64 7.83 14.42
N HIS A 246 -19.08 6.93 13.55
CA HIS A 246 -19.84 5.74 13.93
C HIS A 246 -19.22 4.52 13.23
N PRO A 247 -18.20 3.89 13.85
CA PRO A 247 -17.52 2.75 13.25
C PRO A 247 -18.47 1.56 13.08
N LYS A 248 -18.35 0.90 11.94
CA LYS A 248 -19.02 -0.38 11.72
C LYS A 248 -18.20 -1.51 12.37
N PRO A 249 -18.83 -2.61 12.80
CA PRO A 249 -18.09 -3.77 13.29
C PRO A 249 -17.22 -4.38 12.17
N VAL A 250 -16.08 -4.97 12.52
CA VAL A 250 -15.15 -5.58 11.57
C VAL A 250 -15.79 -6.69 10.72
N THR A 251 -16.86 -7.29 11.21
CA THR A 251 -17.65 -8.29 10.47
C THR A 251 -18.19 -7.75 9.14
N GLU A 252 -18.47 -6.44 9.04
CA GLU A 252 -18.89 -5.83 7.79
C GLU A 252 -17.78 -5.87 6.73
N PHE A 253 -16.52 -5.78 7.12
CA PHE A 253 -15.37 -5.90 6.23
C PHE A 253 -15.07 -7.37 5.91
N THR A 254 -15.08 -8.26 6.89
CA THR A 254 -14.66 -9.65 6.71
C THR A 254 -15.69 -10.52 5.98
N LYS A 255 -16.99 -10.25 6.12
CA LYS A 255 -18.09 -11.05 5.51
C LYS A 255 -18.03 -11.17 3.98
N THR A 256 -17.40 -10.21 3.30
CA THR A 256 -17.27 -10.21 1.84
C THR A 256 -16.05 -10.99 1.34
N GLN A 257 -15.23 -11.55 2.25
CA GLN A 257 -13.93 -12.15 1.96
C GLN A 257 -13.85 -13.57 2.50
N LYS A 258 -13.87 -14.56 1.60
CA LYS A 258 -13.85 -15.97 2.02
C LYS A 258 -12.55 -16.39 2.76
N ARG A 259 -11.48 -15.57 2.70
CA ARG A 259 -10.25 -15.82 3.48
C ARG A 259 -10.47 -15.75 5.00
N PHE A 260 -11.61 -15.18 5.46
CA PHE A 260 -12.02 -15.11 6.87
C PHE A 260 -13.20 -16.02 7.21
N SER A 261 -13.77 -16.76 6.25
CA SER A 261 -15.03 -17.50 6.43
C SER A 261 -14.99 -18.60 7.50
N HIS A 262 -13.82 -18.97 7.98
CA HIS A 262 -13.60 -19.98 9.03
C HIS A 262 -13.54 -19.38 10.43
N LEU A 263 -13.49 -18.05 10.56
CA LEU A 263 -13.42 -17.39 11.87
C LEU A 263 -14.78 -17.48 12.59
N ASN A 264 -14.74 -17.87 13.86
CA ASN A 264 -15.89 -17.85 14.74
C ASN A 264 -16.06 -16.47 15.40
N GLU A 265 -17.16 -16.28 16.14
CA GLU A 265 -17.47 -15.01 16.81
C GLU A 265 -16.37 -14.54 17.79
N LYS A 266 -15.76 -15.47 18.52
CA LYS A 266 -14.68 -15.15 19.46
C LYS A 266 -13.42 -14.66 18.73
N GLU A 267 -13.07 -15.26 17.60
CA GLU A 267 -11.92 -14.85 16.77
C GLU A 267 -12.17 -13.51 16.07
N LEU A 268 -13.42 -13.25 15.65
CA LEU A 268 -13.82 -11.94 15.09
C LEU A 268 -13.83 -10.85 16.17
N ALA A 269 -14.22 -11.16 17.41
CA ALA A 269 -14.12 -10.22 18.52
C ALA A 269 -12.67 -9.87 18.86
N ALA A 270 -11.76 -10.85 18.89
CA ALA A 270 -10.33 -10.62 19.09
C ALA A 270 -9.71 -9.76 17.97
N LEU A 271 -10.14 -9.95 16.71
CA LEU A 271 -9.74 -9.10 15.60
C LEU A 271 -10.24 -7.65 15.79
N GLN A 272 -11.47 -7.46 16.27
CA GLN A 272 -12.01 -6.13 16.60
C GLN A 272 -11.19 -5.45 17.70
N GLU A 273 -10.86 -6.14 18.78
CA GLU A 273 -10.02 -5.61 19.88
C GLU A 273 -8.64 -5.15 19.34
N THR A 274 -8.03 -5.92 18.44
CA THR A 274 -6.77 -5.55 17.80
C THR A 274 -6.91 -4.26 16.97
N ILE A 275 -8.01 -4.11 16.23
CA ILE A 275 -8.30 -2.92 15.41
C ILE A 275 -8.48 -1.70 16.31
N ASP A 276 -9.26 -1.83 17.38
CA ASP A 276 -9.54 -0.75 18.32
C ASP A 276 -8.26 -0.27 19.03
N ALA A 277 -7.40 -1.21 19.44
CA ALA A 277 -6.11 -0.89 20.03
C ALA A 277 -5.16 -0.18 19.06
N ASN A 278 -5.15 -0.59 17.76
CA ASN A 278 -4.36 0.07 16.73
C ASN A 278 -4.85 1.50 16.46
N LEU A 279 -6.17 1.72 16.43
CA LEU A 279 -6.74 3.06 16.26
C LEU A 279 -6.37 3.95 17.44
N GLU A 280 -6.55 3.47 18.68
CA GLU A 280 -6.18 4.20 19.90
C GLU A 280 -4.69 4.62 19.89
N HIS A 281 -3.82 3.71 19.41
CA HIS A 281 -2.40 4.04 19.26
C HIS A 281 -2.18 5.19 18.27
N ILE A 282 -2.82 5.16 17.09
CA ILE A 282 -2.73 6.23 16.09
C ILE A 282 -3.28 7.55 16.66
N GLU A 283 -4.40 7.50 17.40
CA GLU A 283 -4.98 8.71 18.02
C GLU A 283 -4.06 9.32 19.08
N LYS A 284 -3.29 8.50 19.79
CA LYS A 284 -2.25 8.99 20.73
C LYS A 284 -1.10 9.69 20.00
N LEU A 285 -0.71 9.23 18.83
CA LEU A 285 0.32 9.88 18.00
C LEU A 285 -0.15 11.22 17.41
N CYS A 286 -1.46 11.44 17.31
CA CYS A 286 -2.04 12.69 16.81
C CYS A 286 -2.14 13.81 17.88
N LYS A 287 -1.72 13.58 19.11
CA LYS A 287 -1.74 14.54 20.23
C LYS A 287 -0.41 15.22 20.41
#